data_7c5179fe6a3d5f7548271896d0dbdaa1
#
_entry.id   7c5179fe6a3d5f7548271896d0dbdaa1
#
_cell.length_a   1.000
_cell.length_b   1.000
_cell.length_c   1.000
_cell.angle_alpha   90.00
_cell.angle_beta   90.00
_cell.angle_gamma   90.00
#
_symmetry.space_group_name_H-M   'P 1'
#
loop_
_entity.id
_entity.type
_entity.pdbx_description
1 polymer ?
#
loop_
_entity_poly.entity_id
_entity_poly.type
_entity_poly.pdbx_seq_one_letter_code
_entity_poly.pdbx_strand_id
1 'polypeptide(L)'
;MMGPADCQQRPGAHYRRNAVLALSTALLLAGCGGNDNVRPSASQRTPQRDGPIVQPVDPTKANAVLMRAISLVGTPYRYGGNTPEGGFDCSGLVTYVFRDMLDLRLPRTSRELAATQGPRIATDRLAGGDLVFFGSGGQVSHVGIYVGEGRFVHAPNSGGTVRLDRLDGAWWRDHYTGARRLLN
;
A
#
# COMPACT_ATOMS: atom_id res chain seq x y z
N MET A 1 14.41 5.46 -41.83
CA MET A 1 13.82 6.77 -42.17
C MET A 1 12.44 6.84 -41.55
N MET A 2 12.34 7.44 -40.40
CA MET A 2 11.08 7.99 -39.85
C MET A 2 11.47 8.90 -38.69
N GLY A 3 11.06 10.17 -38.80
CA GLY A 3 11.49 11.27 -37.99
C GLY A 3 10.77 11.36 -36.62
N PRO A 4 11.26 12.25 -35.75
CA PRO A 4 10.75 12.39 -34.37
C PRO A 4 9.46 13.21 -34.34
N ALA A 5 8.46 12.72 -33.58
CA ALA A 5 7.23 13.42 -33.30
C ALA A 5 7.38 14.40 -32.15
N ASP A 6 7.18 15.57 -32.48
CA ASP A 6 6.90 16.88 -31.94
C ASP A 6 6.30 16.94 -30.52
N CYS A 7 7.00 17.68 -29.67
CA CYS A 7 6.62 17.98 -28.28
C CYS A 7 5.91 19.34 -28.28
N GLN A 8 4.58 19.36 -28.31
CA GLN A 8 3.79 20.58 -28.33
C GLN A 8 3.58 21.13 -26.91
N GLN A 9 4.31 22.18 -26.60
CA GLN A 9 4.11 23.05 -25.43
C GLN A 9 2.80 23.81 -25.53
N ARG A 10 1.98 23.77 -24.47
CA ARG A 10 0.82 24.66 -24.33
C ARG A 10 1.20 25.90 -23.50
N PRO A 11 0.80 27.10 -23.94
CA PRO A 11 1.15 28.36 -23.28
C PRO A 11 0.24 28.65 -22.07
N GLY A 12 0.82 29.41 -21.13
CA GLY A 12 0.26 29.75 -19.83
C GLY A 12 -0.99 30.63 -19.88
N ALA A 13 -1.84 30.40 -18.88
CA ALA A 13 -3.02 31.22 -18.60
C ALA A 13 -2.64 32.34 -17.61
N HIS A 14 -2.88 33.57 -18.02
CA HIS A 14 -2.68 34.80 -17.28
C HIS A 14 -3.62 34.92 -16.08
N TYR A 15 -3.04 35.04 -14.88
CA TYR A 15 -3.74 35.41 -13.65
C TYR A 15 -4.01 36.94 -13.66
N ARG A 16 -5.25 37.33 -13.80
CA ARG A 16 -5.70 38.74 -13.64
C ARG A 16 -5.90 39.03 -12.16
N ARG A 17 -5.09 39.97 -11.65
CA ARG A 17 -5.29 40.64 -10.38
C ARG A 17 -6.47 41.60 -10.50
N ASN A 18 -7.55 41.40 -9.77
CA ASN A 18 -8.55 42.43 -9.50
C ASN A 18 -8.38 42.87 -8.03
N ALA A 19 -7.95 44.11 -7.89
CA ALA A 19 -8.00 44.87 -6.65
C ALA A 19 -9.39 45.53 -6.56
N VAL A 20 -10.10 45.35 -5.47
CA VAL A 20 -11.26 46.20 -5.11
C VAL A 20 -11.22 46.48 -3.62
N LEU A 21 -10.92 47.73 -3.37
CA LEU A 21 -11.33 48.69 -2.34
C LEU A 21 -12.02 48.19 -1.05
N ALA A 22 -11.45 48.76 0.00
CA ALA A 22 -11.97 48.88 1.35
C ALA A 22 -13.28 49.66 1.41
N LEU A 23 -14.17 49.22 2.32
CA LEU A 23 -15.10 50.18 2.95
C LEU A 23 -15.29 49.76 4.41
N SER A 24 -14.90 50.67 5.30
CA SER A 24 -15.02 50.66 6.72
C SER A 24 -16.47 50.93 7.15
N THR A 25 -17.04 50.14 8.08
CA THR A 25 -18.08 50.62 8.98
C THR A 25 -17.94 49.96 10.34
N ALA A 26 -17.63 50.78 11.30
CA ALA A 26 -17.75 50.48 12.73
C ALA A 26 -19.21 50.54 13.15
N LEU A 27 -19.68 49.62 14.02
CA LEU A 27 -20.65 49.95 15.07
C LEU A 27 -20.80 48.85 16.11
N LEU A 28 -20.46 49.25 17.34
CA LEU A 28 -21.16 49.04 18.66
C LEU A 28 -21.25 47.67 19.28
N LEU A 29 -20.56 47.63 20.41
CA LEU A 29 -20.70 46.70 21.54
C LEU A 29 -22.14 46.67 22.10
N ALA A 30 -22.66 45.46 22.31
CA ALA A 30 -23.58 45.16 23.38
C ALA A 30 -23.24 43.76 23.89
N GLY A 31 -22.72 43.70 25.09
CA GLY A 31 -22.50 42.44 25.80
C GLY A 31 -23.81 41.88 26.32
N CYS A 32 -23.81 40.56 26.52
CA CYS A 32 -24.48 39.94 27.68
C CYS A 32 -24.08 38.45 27.70
N GLY A 33 -23.70 38.02 28.89
CA GLY A 33 -23.22 36.68 29.19
C GLY A 33 -24.18 35.59 28.78
N GLY A 34 -23.64 34.57 28.21
CA GLY A 34 -24.28 33.30 27.98
C GLY A 34 -23.32 32.22 28.47
N ASN A 35 -23.79 31.41 29.39
CA ASN A 35 -23.14 30.20 29.90
C ASN A 35 -22.65 29.35 28.75
N ASP A 36 -21.34 29.35 28.51
CA ASP A 36 -20.70 28.41 27.62
C ASP A 36 -20.67 27.03 28.27
N ASN A 37 -21.79 26.33 28.15
CA ASN A 37 -21.74 24.88 28.17
C ASN A 37 -20.93 24.46 26.96
N VAL A 38 -19.61 24.35 27.13
CA VAL A 38 -18.72 23.69 26.19
C VAL A 38 -19.17 22.25 26.10
N ARG A 39 -20.09 22.01 25.16
CA ARG A 39 -20.47 20.68 24.75
C ARG A 39 -19.19 20.05 24.21
N PRO A 40 -18.68 18.94 24.78
CA PRO A 40 -17.51 18.29 24.23
C PRO A 40 -17.81 17.98 22.78
N SER A 41 -17.02 18.59 21.92
CA SER A 41 -17.05 18.31 20.47
C SER A 41 -17.01 16.80 20.32
N ALA A 42 -18.05 16.25 19.71
CA ALA A 42 -18.10 14.82 19.43
C ALA A 42 -16.83 14.48 18.66
N SER A 43 -15.93 13.79 19.35
CA SER A 43 -14.74 13.21 18.75
C SER A 43 -15.19 12.55 17.45
N GLN A 44 -14.70 13.05 16.33
CA GLN A 44 -14.93 12.44 15.03
C GLN A 44 -14.39 11.03 15.14
N ARG A 45 -15.27 10.08 15.43
CA ARG A 45 -14.98 8.66 15.31
C ARG A 45 -14.65 8.46 13.84
N THR A 46 -13.37 8.34 13.53
CA THR A 46 -12.92 7.70 12.29
C THR A 46 -13.75 6.43 12.18
N PRO A 47 -14.37 6.14 11.01
CA PRO A 47 -15.11 4.90 10.86
C PRO A 47 -14.15 3.75 11.09
N GLN A 48 -14.17 3.21 12.29
CA GLN A 48 -13.49 1.99 12.65
C GLN A 48 -14.18 0.91 11.81
N ARG A 49 -13.44 0.36 10.87
CA ARG A 49 -13.90 -0.81 10.11
C ARG A 49 -13.95 -1.95 11.13
N ASP A 50 -15.13 -2.23 11.62
CA ASP A 50 -15.42 -3.30 12.59
C ASP A 50 -15.39 -4.69 11.92
N GLY A 51 -14.35 -4.97 11.12
CA GLY A 51 -14.04 -6.32 10.68
C GLY A 51 -13.18 -7.00 11.75
N PRO A 52 -13.36 -8.30 11.98
CA PRO A 52 -12.53 -9.02 12.95
C PRO A 52 -11.06 -8.86 12.57
N ILE A 53 -10.24 -8.31 13.48
CA ILE A 53 -8.78 -8.27 13.31
C ILE A 53 -8.31 -9.71 13.39
N VAL A 54 -7.94 -10.28 12.24
CA VAL A 54 -7.35 -11.62 12.19
C VAL A 54 -5.90 -11.52 12.62
N GLN A 55 -5.58 -12.11 13.75
CA GLN A 55 -4.21 -12.18 14.25
C GLN A 55 -3.43 -13.27 13.50
N PRO A 56 -2.14 -13.03 13.18
CA PRO A 56 -1.26 -14.09 12.71
C PRO A 56 -1.07 -15.13 13.80
N VAL A 57 -0.77 -16.37 13.42
CA VAL A 57 -0.53 -17.46 14.38
C VAL A 57 0.71 -17.17 15.23
N ASP A 58 1.76 -16.60 14.63
CA ASP A 58 2.95 -16.10 15.33
C ASP A 58 3.08 -14.58 15.09
N PRO A 59 2.58 -13.74 16.02
CA PRO A 59 2.66 -12.30 15.88
C PRO A 59 4.08 -11.75 15.84
N THR A 60 5.03 -12.40 16.52
CA THR A 60 6.43 -11.94 16.56
C THR A 60 7.09 -12.09 15.19
N LYS A 61 6.96 -13.25 14.58
CA LYS A 61 7.45 -13.49 13.22
C LYS A 61 6.75 -12.59 12.20
N ALA A 62 5.44 -12.46 12.32
CA ALA A 62 4.67 -11.59 11.42
C ALA A 62 5.16 -10.15 11.51
N ASN A 63 5.33 -9.59 12.71
CA ASN A 63 5.84 -8.24 12.90
C ASN A 63 7.25 -8.05 12.33
N ALA A 64 8.15 -9.02 12.51
CA ALA A 64 9.48 -8.96 11.92
C ALA A 64 9.42 -8.89 10.38
N VAL A 65 8.61 -9.74 9.75
CA VAL A 65 8.38 -9.74 8.30
C VAL A 65 7.78 -8.41 7.83
N LEU A 66 6.76 -7.89 8.53
CA LEU A 66 6.11 -6.62 8.20
C LEU A 66 7.08 -5.45 8.26
N MET A 67 7.79 -5.30 9.37
CA MET A 67 8.73 -4.20 9.57
C MET A 67 9.83 -4.23 8.51
N ARG A 68 10.34 -5.43 8.19
CA ARG A 68 11.34 -5.58 7.14
C ARG A 68 10.79 -5.21 5.77
N ALA A 69 9.62 -5.72 5.39
CA ALA A 69 9.00 -5.40 4.11
C ALA A 69 8.77 -3.89 3.95
N ILE A 70 8.27 -3.23 4.99
CA ILE A 70 8.01 -1.78 4.99
C ILE A 70 9.33 -0.99 4.90
N SER A 71 10.41 -1.42 5.56
CA SER A 71 11.71 -0.74 5.51
C SER A 71 12.36 -0.76 4.13
N LEU A 72 11.91 -1.63 3.23
CA LEU A 72 12.40 -1.73 1.86
C LEU A 72 11.59 -0.88 0.85
N VAL A 73 10.56 -0.17 1.31
CA VAL A 73 9.79 0.75 0.46
C VAL A 73 10.71 1.82 -0.12
N GLY A 74 10.58 2.08 -1.42
CA GLY A 74 11.46 2.98 -2.17
C GLY A 74 12.60 2.27 -2.92
N THR A 75 12.92 1.00 -2.59
CA THR A 75 13.94 0.24 -3.33
C THR A 75 13.50 0.04 -4.79
N PRO A 76 14.38 0.30 -5.77
CA PRO A 76 14.03 0.17 -7.19
C PRO A 76 13.60 -1.26 -7.58
N TYR A 77 12.63 -1.33 -8.49
CA TYR A 77 12.32 -2.60 -9.15
C TYR A 77 13.47 -3.01 -10.09
N ARG A 78 13.85 -4.27 -10.03
CA ARG A 78 14.76 -4.89 -11.00
C ARG A 78 14.31 -6.31 -11.29
N TYR A 79 14.13 -6.63 -12.57
CA TYR A 79 13.81 -8.00 -12.97
C TYR A 79 14.92 -8.97 -12.54
N GLY A 80 14.56 -10.03 -11.83
CA GLY A 80 15.52 -10.97 -11.24
C GLY A 80 16.23 -10.46 -9.99
N GLY A 81 15.98 -9.23 -9.56
CA GLY A 81 16.56 -8.62 -8.35
C GLY A 81 16.08 -9.27 -7.07
N ASN A 82 16.97 -9.37 -6.07
CA ASN A 82 16.70 -10.03 -4.79
C ASN A 82 17.51 -9.48 -3.62
N THR A 83 18.07 -8.27 -3.75
CA THR A 83 18.80 -7.58 -2.68
C THR A 83 18.43 -6.09 -2.64
N PRO A 84 18.58 -5.41 -1.49
CA PRO A 84 18.32 -3.98 -1.39
C PRO A 84 19.18 -3.15 -2.36
N GLU A 85 20.43 -3.51 -2.54
CA GLU A 85 21.40 -2.77 -3.37
C GLU A 85 21.16 -3.01 -4.87
N GLY A 86 20.78 -4.26 -5.21
CA GLY A 86 20.53 -4.68 -6.60
C GLY A 86 19.12 -4.40 -7.10
N GLY A 87 18.19 -4.01 -6.19
CA GLY A 87 16.78 -3.91 -6.47
C GLY A 87 16.03 -5.23 -6.32
N PHE A 88 14.71 -5.19 -6.42
CA PHE A 88 13.84 -6.34 -6.26
C PHE A 88 12.88 -6.53 -7.44
N ASP A 89 12.63 -7.79 -7.81
CA ASP A 89 11.34 -8.15 -8.41
C ASP A 89 10.36 -8.61 -7.32
N CYS A 90 9.11 -8.88 -7.69
CA CYS A 90 8.04 -9.19 -6.72
C CYS A 90 8.36 -10.40 -5.83
N SER A 91 8.81 -11.50 -6.41
CA SER A 91 9.16 -12.72 -5.68
C SER A 91 10.52 -12.61 -4.98
N GLY A 92 11.45 -11.83 -5.53
CA GLY A 92 12.75 -11.54 -4.90
C GLY A 92 12.61 -10.77 -3.60
N LEU A 93 11.71 -9.79 -3.56
CA LEU A 93 11.35 -9.08 -2.33
C LEU A 93 10.83 -10.06 -1.26
N VAL A 94 9.86 -10.91 -1.62
CA VAL A 94 9.28 -11.90 -0.70
C VAL A 94 10.36 -12.85 -0.17
N THR A 95 11.12 -13.47 -1.06
CA THR A 95 12.15 -14.44 -0.66
C THR A 95 13.25 -13.80 0.19
N TYR A 96 13.61 -12.57 -0.10
CA TYR A 96 14.58 -11.81 0.69
C TYR A 96 14.07 -11.56 2.11
N VAL A 97 12.86 -11.01 2.26
CA VAL A 97 12.29 -10.66 3.58
C VAL A 97 12.14 -11.88 4.48
N PHE A 98 11.61 -12.99 3.95
CA PHE A 98 11.42 -14.21 4.75
C PHE A 98 12.74 -14.89 5.10
N ARG A 99 13.73 -14.87 4.22
CA ARG A 99 15.06 -15.37 4.52
C ARG A 99 15.78 -14.52 5.56
N ASP A 100 15.73 -13.21 5.42
CA ASP A 100 16.44 -12.26 6.29
C ASP A 100 15.88 -12.28 7.72
N MET A 101 14.56 -12.36 7.88
CA MET A 101 13.93 -12.31 9.19
C MET A 101 13.74 -13.66 9.87
N LEU A 102 13.60 -14.74 9.11
CA LEU A 102 13.16 -16.03 9.64
C LEU A 102 14.06 -17.20 9.21
N ASP A 103 15.13 -16.94 8.44
CA ASP A 103 15.96 -17.96 7.76
C ASP A 103 15.11 -18.94 6.91
N LEU A 104 13.94 -18.49 6.44
CA LEU A 104 13.03 -19.31 5.66
C LEU A 104 13.35 -19.20 4.17
N ARG A 105 13.79 -20.30 3.58
CA ARG A 105 14.09 -20.37 2.15
C ARG A 105 12.82 -20.69 1.37
N LEU A 106 12.41 -19.77 0.54
CA LEU A 106 11.22 -19.85 -0.30
C LEU A 106 11.59 -20.02 -1.79
N PRO A 107 10.68 -20.59 -2.60
CA PRO A 107 10.84 -20.66 -4.05
C PRO A 107 11.02 -19.28 -4.69
N ARG A 108 11.73 -19.24 -5.81
CA ARG A 108 12.15 -17.96 -6.44
C ARG A 108 11.06 -17.30 -7.27
N THR A 109 10.06 -18.02 -7.74
CA THR A 109 9.03 -17.46 -8.62
C THR A 109 7.69 -17.30 -7.91
N SER A 110 6.91 -16.28 -8.31
CA SER A 110 5.56 -16.05 -7.76
C SER A 110 4.64 -17.25 -7.96
N ARG A 111 4.79 -17.97 -9.06
CA ARG A 111 4.01 -19.19 -9.35
C ARG A 111 4.33 -20.32 -8.38
N GLU A 112 5.60 -20.57 -8.12
CA GLU A 112 6.03 -21.59 -7.16
C GLU A 112 5.64 -21.21 -5.72
N LEU A 113 5.76 -19.92 -5.36
CA LEU A 113 5.28 -19.41 -4.08
C LEU A 113 3.78 -19.67 -3.89
N ALA A 114 2.97 -19.45 -4.91
CA ALA A 114 1.54 -19.74 -4.87
C ALA A 114 1.23 -21.25 -4.76
N ALA A 115 2.12 -22.11 -5.25
CA ALA A 115 2.03 -23.56 -5.13
C ALA A 115 2.62 -24.10 -3.82
N THR A 116 3.33 -23.27 -3.04
CA THR A 116 3.97 -23.66 -1.77
C THR A 116 2.93 -24.25 -0.81
N GLN A 117 3.35 -25.26 -0.06
CA GLN A 117 2.53 -25.87 0.99
C GLN A 117 2.26 -24.85 2.10
N GLY A 118 1.00 -24.66 2.41
CA GLY A 118 0.50 -23.75 3.43
C GLY A 118 -0.99 -23.52 3.19
N PRO A 119 -1.78 -23.19 4.22
CA PRO A 119 -3.20 -23.02 4.06
C PRO A 119 -3.51 -21.86 3.11
N ARG A 120 -4.50 -22.07 2.26
CA ARG A 120 -5.14 -20.98 1.53
C ARG A 120 -5.93 -20.14 2.51
N ILE A 121 -5.79 -18.83 2.41
CA ILE A 121 -6.45 -17.89 3.31
C ILE A 121 -7.51 -17.13 2.52
N ALA A 122 -8.73 -17.10 3.07
CA ALA A 122 -9.81 -16.27 2.54
C ALA A 122 -9.47 -14.78 2.78
N THR A 123 -9.93 -13.91 1.89
CA THR A 123 -9.57 -12.48 1.90
C THR A 123 -9.98 -11.77 3.20
N ASP A 124 -11.09 -12.17 3.80
CA ASP A 124 -11.59 -11.67 5.07
C ASP A 124 -10.82 -12.18 6.30
N ARG A 125 -9.92 -13.17 6.09
CA ARG A 125 -9.08 -13.78 7.14
C ARG A 125 -7.60 -13.50 6.97
N LEU A 126 -7.23 -12.54 6.13
CA LEU A 126 -5.85 -12.12 5.94
C LEU A 126 -5.26 -11.52 7.21
N ALA A 127 -4.05 -11.94 7.54
CA ALA A 127 -3.26 -11.40 8.64
C ALA A 127 -1.89 -10.93 8.13
N GLY A 128 -1.24 -10.06 8.89
CA GLY A 128 0.09 -9.57 8.53
C GLY A 128 1.07 -10.72 8.29
N GLY A 129 1.85 -10.62 7.21
CA GLY A 129 2.79 -11.64 6.76
C GLY A 129 2.22 -12.67 5.80
N ASP A 130 0.90 -12.67 5.53
CA ASP A 130 0.34 -13.52 4.48
C ASP A 130 0.82 -13.07 3.09
N LEU A 131 1.06 -14.04 2.22
CA LEU A 131 1.36 -13.76 0.81
C LEU A 131 0.06 -13.60 0.04
N VAL A 132 -0.05 -12.51 -0.72
CA VAL A 132 -1.16 -12.23 -1.62
C VAL A 132 -0.69 -12.34 -3.07
N PHE A 133 -1.48 -13.00 -3.91
CA PHE A 133 -1.12 -13.34 -5.27
C PHE A 133 -2.07 -12.71 -6.28
N PHE A 134 -1.50 -12.33 -7.43
CA PHE A 134 -2.25 -11.70 -8.52
C PHE A 134 -1.84 -12.30 -9.85
N GLY A 135 -2.77 -12.25 -10.81
CA GLY A 135 -2.55 -12.75 -12.15
C GLY A 135 -3.81 -12.73 -12.99
N SER A 136 -3.77 -13.37 -14.14
CA SER A 136 -4.91 -13.47 -15.05
C SER A 136 -4.93 -14.82 -15.74
N GLY A 137 -6.11 -15.24 -16.24
CA GLY A 137 -6.27 -16.52 -16.94
C GLY A 137 -5.87 -17.74 -16.10
N GLY A 138 -6.05 -17.69 -14.78
CA GLY A 138 -5.67 -18.77 -13.86
C GLY A 138 -4.16 -18.87 -13.57
N GLN A 139 -3.35 -17.98 -14.10
CA GLN A 139 -1.90 -17.97 -13.87
C GLN A 139 -1.50 -16.87 -12.89
N VAL A 140 -0.67 -17.22 -11.90
CA VAL A 140 -0.05 -16.26 -10.98
C VAL A 140 1.17 -15.64 -11.65
N SER A 141 1.22 -14.32 -11.69
CA SER A 141 2.32 -13.55 -12.24
C SER A 141 2.93 -12.55 -11.27
N HIS A 142 2.26 -12.30 -10.13
CA HIS A 142 2.72 -11.31 -9.15
C HIS A 142 2.41 -11.77 -7.73
N VAL A 143 3.21 -11.25 -6.76
CA VAL A 143 3.08 -11.54 -5.33
C VAL A 143 3.43 -10.32 -4.50
N GLY A 144 2.78 -10.18 -3.34
CA GLY A 144 3.10 -9.20 -2.31
C GLY A 144 2.95 -9.77 -0.91
N ILE A 145 3.40 -9.02 0.09
CA ILE A 145 3.29 -9.33 1.52
C ILE A 145 2.17 -8.47 2.10
N TYR A 146 1.11 -9.09 2.60
CA TYR A 146 0.03 -8.38 3.26
C TYR A 146 0.51 -7.78 4.59
N VAL A 147 0.19 -6.50 4.84
CA VAL A 147 0.65 -5.76 6.02
C VAL A 147 -0.50 -5.26 6.92
N GLY A 148 -1.72 -5.65 6.60
CA GLY A 148 -2.90 -5.23 7.36
C GLY A 148 -3.70 -4.13 6.66
N GLU A 149 -4.91 -3.87 7.15
CA GLU A 149 -5.81 -2.80 6.68
C GLU A 149 -6.08 -2.79 5.17
N GLY A 150 -6.11 -3.95 4.57
CA GLY A 150 -6.30 -4.08 3.12
C GLY A 150 -5.11 -3.64 2.27
N ARG A 151 -3.91 -3.51 2.87
CA ARG A 151 -2.69 -3.08 2.19
C ARG A 151 -1.65 -4.19 2.09
N PHE A 152 -0.81 -4.11 1.07
CA PHE A 152 0.30 -5.04 0.89
C PHE A 152 1.52 -4.32 0.32
N VAL A 153 2.70 -4.80 0.67
CA VAL A 153 3.99 -4.35 0.14
C VAL A 153 4.39 -5.26 -1.02
N HIS A 154 4.81 -4.69 -2.11
CA HIS A 154 5.27 -5.41 -3.29
C HIS A 154 6.29 -4.62 -4.10
N ALA A 155 7.03 -5.29 -4.98
CA ALA A 155 7.83 -4.68 -6.03
C ALA A 155 7.03 -4.77 -7.34
N PRO A 156 6.43 -3.66 -7.83
CA PRO A 156 5.70 -3.64 -9.09
C PRO A 156 6.67 -3.84 -10.28
N ASN A 157 6.12 -4.05 -11.47
CA ASN A 157 6.91 -4.22 -12.68
C ASN A 157 7.79 -3.00 -13.00
N SER A 158 8.59 -3.14 -14.07
CA SER A 158 9.67 -2.24 -14.49
C SER A 158 9.34 -0.74 -14.38
N GLY A 159 10.28 0.02 -13.86
CA GLY A 159 10.19 1.47 -13.69
C GLY A 159 9.60 1.93 -12.37
N GLY A 160 9.17 0.99 -11.51
CA GLY A 160 8.66 1.31 -10.18
C GLY A 160 9.67 1.06 -9.05
N THR A 161 9.21 1.31 -7.85
CA THR A 161 9.91 0.99 -6.60
C THR A 161 9.05 0.09 -5.73
N VAL A 162 9.64 -0.59 -4.77
CA VAL A 162 8.88 -1.26 -3.69
C VAL A 162 7.93 -0.25 -3.06
N ARG A 163 6.65 -0.62 -2.93
CA ARG A 163 5.63 0.29 -2.41
C ARG A 163 4.47 -0.44 -1.73
N LEU A 164 3.61 0.32 -1.07
CA LEU A 164 2.33 -0.16 -0.56
C LEU A 164 1.23 0.14 -1.56
N ASP A 165 0.43 -0.88 -1.85
CA ASP A 165 -0.82 -0.72 -2.60
C ASP A 165 -1.99 -1.32 -1.80
N ARG A 166 -3.23 -1.02 -2.24
CA ARG A 166 -4.45 -1.53 -1.62
C ARG A 166 -5.01 -2.70 -2.40
N LEU A 167 -5.47 -3.74 -1.70
CA LEU A 167 -6.13 -4.90 -2.30
C LEU A 167 -7.44 -4.55 -3.02
N ASP A 168 -8.15 -3.52 -2.53
CA ASP A 168 -9.39 -3.02 -3.12
C ASP A 168 -9.16 -2.03 -4.29
N GLY A 169 -7.91 -1.69 -4.61
CA GLY A 169 -7.56 -0.95 -5.81
C GLY A 169 -8.08 -1.69 -7.07
N ALA A 170 -8.62 -0.95 -8.03
CA ALA A 170 -9.36 -1.54 -9.16
C ALA A 170 -8.58 -2.65 -9.87
N TRP A 171 -7.33 -2.40 -10.22
CA TRP A 171 -6.50 -3.41 -10.88
C TRP A 171 -6.22 -4.62 -9.98
N TRP A 172 -5.86 -4.40 -8.72
CA TRP A 172 -5.49 -5.45 -7.77
C TRP A 172 -6.66 -6.36 -7.43
N ARG A 173 -7.84 -5.77 -7.21
CA ARG A 173 -9.08 -6.52 -6.94
C ARG A 173 -9.42 -7.45 -8.09
N ASP A 174 -9.34 -6.96 -9.33
CA ASP A 174 -9.76 -7.70 -10.52
C ASP A 174 -8.73 -8.80 -10.91
N HIS A 175 -7.49 -8.70 -10.41
CA HIS A 175 -6.41 -9.67 -10.67
C HIS A 175 -6.03 -10.52 -9.44
N TYR A 176 -6.75 -10.37 -8.33
CA TYR A 176 -6.47 -11.17 -7.13
C TYR A 176 -6.78 -12.65 -7.36
N THR A 177 -5.80 -13.53 -7.11
CA THR A 177 -5.91 -14.98 -7.33
C THR A 177 -5.92 -15.81 -6.03
N GLY A 178 -5.67 -15.17 -4.88
CA GLY A 178 -5.70 -15.81 -3.58
C GLY A 178 -4.56 -15.44 -2.66
N ALA A 179 -4.50 -16.08 -1.50
CA ALA A 179 -3.46 -15.88 -0.51
C ALA A 179 -2.98 -17.18 0.14
N ARG A 180 -1.78 -17.13 0.72
CA ARG A 180 -1.16 -18.22 1.48
C ARG A 180 -0.58 -17.70 2.79
N ARG A 181 -0.71 -18.47 3.85
CA ARG A 181 -0.05 -18.24 5.13
C ARG A 181 1.14 -19.17 5.28
N LEU A 182 2.32 -18.61 5.54
CA LEU A 182 3.54 -19.35 5.78
C LEU A 182 3.97 -19.31 7.26
N LEU A 183 3.40 -18.39 8.03
CA LEU A 183 3.69 -18.18 9.45
C LEU A 183 2.66 -18.95 10.28
N ASN A 184 2.98 -20.19 10.60
CA ASN A 184 2.20 -21.07 11.47
C ASN A 184 2.85 -21.17 12.84
#